data_e47d1b153861bc91cb99cea6a7ddff89
#
_entry.id   e47d1b153861bc91cb99cea6a7ddff89
#
_cell.length_a   1.000
_cell.length_b   1.000
_cell.length_c   1.000
_cell.angle_alpha   90.00
_cell.angle_beta   90.00
_cell.angle_gamma   90.00
#
_symmetry.space_group_name_H-M   'P 1'
#
loop_
_entity.id
_entity.type
_entity.pdbx_description
1 polymer ?
#
loop_
_entity_poly.entity_id
_entity_poly.type
_entity_poly.pdbx_seq_one_letter_code
_entity_poly.pdbx_strand_id
1 'polypeptide(L)'
;GVAFSNVAAVPAHLGDGAEVIRQVLSWLVDDAPAPSADPLALNVNLPDLPADKIRGIRPAVLGAFGAVQAHVGGLGEGFVTMTFAAPETSLVAGTDAALLAQGWATVTPLAAPWAVDGVDLAGLVDPRDTVDRPSTGAG
;
A
#
# COMPACT_ATOMS: atom_id res chain seq x y z
N GLY A 1 -3.88 8.84 -11.16
CA GLY A 1 -3.55 9.53 -9.88
C GLY A 1 -2.67 8.66 -9.01
N VAL A 2 -2.04 9.26 -8.00
CA VAL A 2 -1.26 8.56 -6.98
C VAL A 2 -1.61 9.10 -5.59
N ALA A 3 -1.79 8.19 -4.63
CA ALA A 3 -1.99 8.50 -3.23
C ALA A 3 -0.82 7.93 -2.42
N PHE A 4 -0.21 8.75 -1.56
CA PHE A 4 0.82 8.31 -0.62
C PHE A 4 0.27 8.38 0.79
N SER A 5 0.47 7.33 1.56
CA SER A 5 0.11 7.28 2.97
C SER A 5 1.23 6.68 3.82
N ASN A 6 1.31 7.09 5.07
CA ASN A 6 2.18 6.47 6.06
C ASN A 6 1.34 5.58 6.99
N VAL A 7 1.88 4.45 7.41
CA VAL A 7 1.17 3.48 8.25
C VAL A 7 0.91 4.00 9.67
N ALA A 8 1.72 4.94 10.16
CA ALA A 8 1.58 5.48 11.51
C ALA A 8 0.59 6.66 11.55
N ALA A 9 -0.29 6.68 12.55
CA ALA A 9 -1.21 7.81 12.78
C ALA A 9 -0.45 9.12 13.13
N VAL A 10 0.70 9.00 13.80
CA VAL A 10 1.64 10.09 14.07
C VAL A 10 3.03 9.60 13.63
N PRO A 11 3.42 9.81 12.36
CA PRO A 11 4.65 9.26 11.83
C PRO A 11 5.88 9.94 12.44
N ALA A 12 6.84 9.14 12.89
CA ALA A 12 8.13 9.59 13.37
C ALA A 12 9.13 9.81 12.22
N HIS A 13 8.93 9.09 11.11
CA HIS A 13 9.86 9.01 9.98
C HIS A 13 9.23 9.48 8.65
N LEU A 14 8.31 10.46 8.68
CA LEU A 14 7.59 10.90 7.48
C LEU A 14 8.54 11.36 6.35
N GLY A 15 9.61 12.06 6.71
CA GLY A 15 10.62 12.54 5.74
C GLY A 15 11.48 11.43 5.14
N ASP A 16 11.63 10.31 5.85
CA ASP A 16 12.47 9.20 5.43
C ASP A 16 11.88 8.43 4.22
N GLY A 17 10.57 8.54 4.00
CA GLY A 17 9.88 8.01 2.82
C GLY A 17 10.09 8.81 1.52
N ALA A 18 10.78 9.95 1.57
CA ALA A 18 10.91 10.86 0.42
C ALA A 18 11.56 10.20 -0.81
N GLU A 19 12.53 9.30 -0.60
CA GLU A 19 13.18 8.58 -1.71
C GLU A 19 12.22 7.64 -2.41
N VAL A 20 11.36 6.93 -1.68
CA VAL A 20 10.30 6.09 -2.24
C VAL A 20 9.33 6.93 -3.07
N ILE A 21 8.89 8.07 -2.53
CA ILE A 21 8.00 9.00 -3.25
C ILE A 21 8.65 9.47 -4.54
N ARG A 22 9.92 9.90 -4.50
CA ARG A 22 10.66 10.34 -5.67
C ARG A 22 10.76 9.24 -6.73
N GLN A 23 11.04 8.00 -6.33
CA GLN A 23 11.15 6.86 -7.24
C GLN A 23 9.81 6.55 -7.92
N VAL A 24 8.70 6.56 -7.18
CA VAL A 24 7.36 6.37 -7.74
C VAL A 24 6.99 7.47 -8.71
N LEU A 25 7.29 8.73 -8.37
CA LEU A 25 7.00 9.88 -9.25
C LEU A 25 7.86 9.86 -10.52
N SER A 26 9.16 9.52 -10.45
CA SER A 26 10.00 9.33 -11.62
C SER A 26 9.43 8.25 -12.54
N TRP A 27 9.10 7.10 -11.99
CA TRP A 27 8.51 6.01 -12.78
C TRP A 27 7.20 6.44 -13.46
N LEU A 28 6.35 7.20 -12.77
CA LEU A 28 5.08 7.69 -13.35
C LEU A 28 5.30 8.63 -14.53
N VAL A 29 6.39 9.39 -14.54
CA VAL A 29 6.71 10.36 -15.60
C VAL A 29 7.43 9.69 -16.78
N ASP A 30 8.37 8.81 -16.47
CA ASP A 30 9.35 8.33 -17.44
C ASP A 30 9.00 6.93 -18.01
N ASP A 31 8.46 6.03 -17.17
CA ASP A 31 8.37 4.60 -17.47
C ASP A 31 6.94 4.04 -17.38
N ALA A 32 5.99 4.80 -16.84
CA ALA A 32 4.65 4.28 -16.68
C ALA A 32 3.99 3.99 -18.04
N PRO A 33 3.28 2.86 -18.19
CA PRO A 33 2.56 2.57 -19.43
C PRO A 33 1.55 3.68 -19.76
N ALA A 34 1.32 3.87 -21.05
CA ALA A 34 0.34 4.86 -21.50
C ALA A 34 -1.01 4.69 -20.77
N PRO A 35 -1.69 5.80 -20.43
CA PRO A 35 -2.96 5.71 -19.75
C PRO A 35 -3.94 4.79 -20.48
N SER A 36 -4.48 3.80 -19.77
CA SER A 36 -5.58 2.99 -20.26
C SER A 36 -6.87 3.80 -20.30
N ALA A 37 -7.87 3.30 -21.02
CA ALA A 37 -9.21 3.96 -21.08
C ALA A 37 -9.85 4.06 -19.70
N ASP A 38 -9.49 3.17 -18.76
CA ASP A 38 -9.99 3.17 -17.40
C ASP A 38 -9.11 4.02 -16.48
N PRO A 39 -9.71 4.85 -15.62
CA PRO A 39 -8.96 5.67 -14.68
C PRO A 39 -8.21 4.78 -13.67
N LEU A 40 -6.90 4.95 -13.62
CA LEU A 40 -6.02 4.24 -12.71
C LEU A 40 -5.49 5.19 -11.63
N ALA A 41 -5.50 4.72 -10.40
CA ALA A 41 -4.78 5.33 -9.29
C ALA A 41 -3.76 4.34 -8.71
N LEU A 42 -2.64 4.85 -8.22
CA LEU A 42 -1.71 4.06 -7.42
C LEU A 42 -1.92 4.40 -5.94
N ASN A 43 -2.13 3.37 -5.12
CA ASN A 43 -2.08 3.49 -3.68
C ASN A 43 -0.69 3.09 -3.19
N VAL A 44 0.04 4.03 -2.61
CA VAL A 44 1.40 3.82 -2.12
C VAL A 44 1.42 3.99 -0.61
N ASN A 45 1.74 2.91 0.10
CA ASN A 45 1.85 2.93 1.55
C ASN A 45 3.31 2.85 1.97
N LEU A 46 3.71 3.71 2.91
CA LEU A 46 5.06 3.84 3.43
C LEU A 46 5.14 3.29 4.85
N PRO A 47 6.13 2.45 5.17
CA PRO A 47 6.40 2.06 6.55
C PRO A 47 6.98 3.26 7.32
N ASP A 48 6.65 3.38 8.61
CA ASP A 48 7.23 4.40 9.48
C ASP A 48 8.60 3.95 10.02
N LEU A 49 9.60 3.97 9.16
CA LEU A 49 10.95 3.51 9.45
C LEU A 49 12.00 4.53 8.97
N PRO A 50 13.19 4.56 9.60
CA PRO A 50 14.34 5.27 9.04
C PRO A 50 14.63 4.83 7.61
N ALA A 51 15.11 5.74 6.77
CA ALA A 51 15.33 5.51 5.33
C ALA A 51 16.21 4.27 5.05
N ASP A 52 17.24 4.03 5.87
CA ASP A 52 18.14 2.87 5.75
C ASP A 52 17.49 1.52 6.14
N LYS A 53 16.31 1.55 6.73
CA LYS A 53 15.51 0.38 7.13
C LYS A 53 14.34 0.10 6.18
N ILE A 54 14.01 1.02 5.30
CA ILE A 54 13.04 0.77 4.24
C ILE A 54 13.67 -0.17 3.22
N ARG A 55 13.09 -1.35 3.05
CA ARG A 55 13.68 -2.43 2.25
C ARG A 55 13.56 -2.23 0.75
N GLY A 56 12.77 -1.26 0.30
CA GLY A 56 12.46 -0.97 -1.09
C GLY A 56 10.96 -0.94 -1.34
N ILE A 57 10.56 -1.05 -2.61
CA ILE A 57 9.15 -0.98 -3.05
C ILE A 57 8.72 -2.36 -3.55
N ARG A 58 7.52 -2.79 -3.15
CA ARG A 58 6.89 -4.03 -3.65
C ARG A 58 5.47 -3.81 -4.16
N PRO A 59 5.07 -4.52 -5.22
CA PRO A 59 3.66 -4.61 -5.58
C PRO A 59 2.92 -5.36 -4.49
N ALA A 60 1.70 -4.92 -4.20
CA ALA A 60 0.87 -5.54 -3.19
C ALA A 60 -0.57 -5.67 -3.68
N VAL A 61 -1.31 -6.61 -3.09
CA VAL A 61 -2.77 -6.64 -3.16
C VAL A 61 -3.35 -5.93 -1.94
N LEU A 62 -4.52 -5.30 -2.09
CA LEU A 62 -5.19 -4.73 -0.93
C LEU A 62 -5.53 -5.82 0.08
N GLY A 63 -5.18 -5.60 1.33
CA GLY A 63 -5.69 -6.42 2.41
C GLY A 63 -7.21 -6.27 2.51
N ALA A 64 -7.93 -7.37 2.71
CA ALA A 64 -9.39 -7.33 2.88
C ALA A 64 -9.83 -6.47 4.08
N PHE A 65 -8.92 -6.34 5.06
CA PHE A 65 -9.05 -5.45 6.19
C PHE A 65 -7.75 -4.68 6.31
N GLY A 66 -7.80 -3.35 6.35
CA GLY A 66 -6.61 -2.51 6.54
C GLY A 66 -5.79 -2.94 7.76
N ALA A 67 -4.55 -2.45 7.86
CA ALA A 67 -3.68 -2.72 9.02
C ALA A 67 -4.30 -2.26 10.36
N VAL A 68 -5.37 -1.49 10.31
CA VAL A 68 -6.10 -0.97 11.46
C VAL A 68 -7.59 -1.15 11.25
N GLN A 69 -8.26 -1.77 12.20
CA GLN A 69 -9.73 -1.88 12.23
C GLN A 69 -10.31 -0.78 13.13
N ALA A 70 -11.30 -0.08 12.62
CA ALA A 70 -12.07 0.88 13.41
C ALA A 70 -13.24 0.17 14.09
N HIS A 71 -13.29 0.22 15.40
CA HIS A 71 -14.40 -0.27 16.21
C HIS A 71 -15.16 0.91 16.81
N VAL A 72 -16.48 0.86 16.74
CA VAL A 72 -17.32 1.80 17.48
C VAL A 72 -17.31 1.37 18.95
N GLY A 73 -16.58 2.12 19.77
CA GLY A 73 -16.41 1.82 21.21
C GLY A 73 -17.57 2.31 22.08
N GLY A 74 -18.34 3.28 21.60
CA GLY A 74 -19.48 3.82 22.33
C GLY A 74 -20.21 4.92 21.57
N LEU A 75 -21.48 5.06 21.88
CA LEU A 75 -22.34 6.14 21.42
C LEU A 75 -22.65 7.02 22.63
N GLY A 76 -22.27 8.30 22.57
CA GLY A 76 -22.66 9.31 23.56
C GLY A 76 -23.60 10.35 22.95
N GLU A 77 -24.16 11.23 23.78
CA GLU A 77 -24.96 12.34 23.26
C GLU A 77 -24.10 13.29 22.44
N GLY A 78 -24.26 13.21 21.10
CA GLY A 78 -23.58 14.08 20.12
C GLY A 78 -22.16 13.65 19.73
N PHE A 79 -21.67 12.49 20.17
CA PHE A 79 -20.37 11.96 19.73
C PHE A 79 -20.37 10.43 19.59
N VAL A 80 -19.46 9.95 18.72
CA VAL A 80 -19.18 8.53 18.53
C VAL A 80 -17.71 8.30 18.87
N THR A 81 -17.45 7.41 19.82
CA THR A 81 -16.08 6.99 20.10
C THR A 81 -15.68 5.88 19.16
N MET A 82 -14.61 6.09 18.41
CA MET A 82 -14.01 5.06 17.54
C MET A 82 -12.66 4.64 18.14
N THR A 83 -12.49 3.34 18.29
CA THR A 83 -11.20 2.76 18.68
C THR A 83 -10.58 2.10 17.47
N PHE A 84 -9.30 2.35 17.25
CA PHE A 84 -8.52 1.74 16.18
C PHE A 84 -7.61 0.68 16.79
N ALA A 85 -7.74 -0.56 16.33
CA ALA A 85 -6.92 -1.66 16.78
C ALA A 85 -6.32 -2.40 15.59
N ALA A 86 -5.11 -2.92 15.77
CA ALA A 86 -4.56 -3.85 14.82
C ALA A 86 -5.41 -5.13 14.82
N PRO A 87 -5.72 -5.72 13.66
CA PRO A 87 -6.48 -6.95 13.61
C PRO A 87 -5.71 -8.07 14.33
N GLU A 88 -6.42 -8.87 15.13
CA GLU A 88 -5.85 -10.04 15.80
C GLU A 88 -5.53 -11.18 14.83
N THR A 89 -6.02 -11.12 13.60
CA THR A 89 -5.79 -12.12 12.55
C THR A 89 -4.41 -11.96 11.94
N SER A 90 -3.75 -13.09 11.67
CA SER A 90 -2.48 -13.12 10.94
C SER A 90 -2.63 -12.42 9.58
N LEU A 91 -1.71 -11.52 9.26
CA LEU A 91 -1.68 -10.81 7.99
C LEU A 91 -1.51 -11.81 6.84
N VAL A 92 -2.35 -11.70 5.83
CA VAL A 92 -2.26 -12.55 4.63
C VAL A 92 -1.02 -12.15 3.83
N ALA A 93 -0.20 -13.13 3.46
CA ALA A 93 1.02 -12.90 2.70
C ALA A 93 0.72 -12.22 1.35
N GLY A 94 1.58 -11.26 0.96
CA GLY A 94 1.43 -10.51 -0.28
C GLY A 94 0.47 -9.32 -0.20
N THR A 95 -0.22 -9.14 0.93
CA THR A 95 -1.03 -7.93 1.14
C THR A 95 -0.15 -6.74 1.52
N ASP A 96 -0.66 -5.54 1.26
CA ASP A 96 -0.02 -4.27 1.65
C ASP A 96 0.31 -4.25 3.15
N ALA A 97 -0.62 -4.64 4.02
CA ALA A 97 -0.41 -4.69 5.46
C ALA A 97 0.71 -5.68 5.86
N ALA A 98 0.77 -6.87 5.23
CA ALA A 98 1.80 -7.86 5.53
C ALA A 98 3.19 -7.41 5.08
N LEU A 99 3.29 -6.76 3.93
CA LEU A 99 4.55 -6.25 3.40
C LEU A 99 5.05 -5.02 4.18
N LEU A 100 4.14 -4.11 4.57
CA LEU A 100 4.46 -2.98 5.44
C LEU A 100 5.04 -3.42 6.78
N ALA A 101 4.44 -4.45 7.41
CA ALA A 101 4.94 -5.02 8.65
C ALA A 101 6.36 -5.61 8.53
N GLN A 102 6.77 -5.97 7.31
CA GLN A 102 8.11 -6.45 6.99
C GLN A 102 9.09 -5.31 6.61
N GLY A 103 8.65 -4.06 6.60
CA GLY A 103 9.46 -2.89 6.27
C GLY A 103 9.55 -2.56 4.77
N TRP A 104 8.65 -3.09 3.94
CA TRP A 104 8.53 -2.71 2.54
C TRP A 104 7.58 -1.54 2.36
N ALA A 105 7.91 -0.61 1.50
CA ALA A 105 6.91 0.27 0.90
C ALA A 105 6.10 -0.55 -0.12
N THR A 106 4.80 -0.27 -0.21
CA THR A 106 3.92 -1.04 -1.11
C THR A 106 3.28 -0.16 -2.15
N VAL A 107 3.05 -0.71 -3.33
CA VAL A 107 2.30 -0.06 -4.41
C VAL A 107 1.20 -0.99 -4.89
N THR A 108 -0.03 -0.47 -4.90
CA THR A 108 -1.22 -1.20 -5.35
C THR A 108 -1.93 -0.38 -6.41
N PRO A 109 -2.03 -0.86 -7.66
CA PRO A 109 -2.84 -0.22 -8.67
C PRO A 109 -4.34 -0.40 -8.35
N LEU A 110 -5.09 0.69 -8.45
CA LEU A 110 -6.52 0.75 -8.19
C LEU A 110 -7.27 1.28 -9.40
N ALA A 111 -8.35 0.62 -9.77
CA ALA A 111 -9.40 1.23 -10.59
C ALA A 111 -10.64 1.39 -9.72
N ALA A 112 -11.39 2.45 -9.96
CA ALA A 112 -12.65 2.66 -9.23
C ALA A 112 -13.66 1.55 -9.59
N PRO A 113 -14.23 0.84 -8.59
CA PRO A 113 -14.03 0.99 -7.14
C PRO A 113 -12.95 0.05 -6.53
N TRP A 114 -12.22 -0.75 -7.32
CA TRP A 114 -11.39 -1.85 -6.83
C TRP A 114 -9.96 -1.85 -7.37
N ALA A 115 -9.11 -2.69 -6.76
CA ALA A 115 -7.78 -2.98 -7.27
C ALA A 115 -7.85 -3.67 -8.64
N VAL A 116 -6.92 -3.35 -9.53
CA VAL A 116 -6.78 -3.99 -10.84
C VAL A 116 -5.50 -4.79 -10.93
N ASP A 117 -5.58 -5.90 -11.65
CA ASP A 117 -4.45 -6.75 -11.99
C ASP A 117 -3.85 -6.39 -13.35
N GLY A 118 -2.64 -6.86 -13.61
CA GLY A 118 -2.01 -6.78 -14.92
C GLY A 118 -1.41 -5.42 -15.27
N VAL A 119 -1.33 -4.48 -14.33
CA VAL A 119 -0.54 -3.25 -14.52
C VAL A 119 0.93 -3.61 -14.45
N ASP A 120 1.67 -3.25 -15.50
CA ASP A 120 3.12 -3.42 -15.52
C ASP A 120 3.78 -2.39 -14.58
N LEU A 121 4.41 -2.88 -13.54
CA LEU A 121 5.15 -2.08 -12.56
C LEU A 121 6.67 -2.27 -12.72
N ALA A 122 7.12 -2.80 -13.86
CA ALA A 122 8.54 -2.94 -14.14
C ALA A 122 9.25 -1.57 -14.05
N GLY A 123 10.47 -1.58 -13.57
CA GLY A 123 11.23 -0.37 -13.31
C GLY A 123 10.91 0.34 -11.99
N LEU A 124 9.75 0.06 -11.38
CA LEU A 124 9.39 0.59 -10.07
C LEU A 124 9.77 -0.36 -8.92
N VAL A 125 9.64 -1.67 -9.15
CA VAL A 125 9.88 -2.69 -8.13
C VAL A 125 11.26 -3.31 -8.30
N ASP A 126 11.86 -3.79 -7.20
CA ASP A 126 13.18 -4.44 -7.25
C ASP A 126 13.08 -5.72 -8.11
N PRO A 127 13.91 -5.85 -9.17
CA PRO A 127 13.85 -7.01 -10.06
C PRO A 127 14.15 -8.36 -9.38
N ARG A 128 14.68 -8.35 -8.15
CA ARG A 128 14.91 -9.55 -7.34
C ARG A 128 13.67 -10.10 -6.66
N ASP A 129 12.56 -9.41 -6.76
CA ASP A 129 11.32 -9.72 -6.05
C ASP A 129 10.16 -10.16 -6.95
N THR A 130 10.44 -10.96 -7.97
CA THR A 130 9.39 -11.71 -8.67
C THR A 130 8.86 -12.82 -7.78
N VAL A 131 8.07 -12.47 -6.79
CA VAL A 131 7.32 -13.47 -6.01
C VAL A 131 6.13 -13.94 -6.83
N ASP A 132 6.08 -15.27 -7.05
CA ASP A 132 4.94 -15.98 -7.62
C ASP A 132 3.63 -15.43 -7.03
N ARG A 133 2.84 -14.77 -7.85
CA ARG A 133 1.45 -14.44 -7.51
C ARG A 133 0.69 -15.75 -7.37
N PRO A 134 -0.03 -15.99 -6.28
CA PRO A 134 -1.02 -17.03 -6.30
C PRO A 134 -2.03 -16.71 -7.41
N SER A 135 -2.09 -17.56 -8.42
CA SER A 135 -3.11 -17.47 -9.46
C SER A 135 -4.47 -17.54 -8.78
N THR A 136 -5.21 -16.44 -8.74
CA THR A 136 -6.63 -16.46 -8.43
C THR A 136 -7.31 -17.25 -9.55
N GLY A 137 -7.52 -18.55 -9.29
CA GLY A 137 -8.31 -19.40 -10.17
C GLY A 137 -9.68 -18.78 -10.34
N ALA A 138 -10.01 -18.45 -11.57
CA ALA A 138 -11.38 -18.15 -11.96
C ALA A 138 -12.23 -19.40 -11.70
N GLY A 139 -13.20 -19.27 -10.84
CA GLY A 139 -14.31 -20.20 -10.60
C GLY A 139 -15.60 -19.41 -10.67
#